data_3315a1da5ff453c8fd018fd653b20a56
#
_entry.id   3315a1da5ff453c8fd018fd653b20a56
#
_cell.length_a   1.000
_cell.length_b   1.000
_cell.length_c   1.000
_cell.angle_alpha   90.00
_cell.angle_beta   90.00
_cell.angle_gamma   90.00
#
_symmetry.space_group_name_H-M   'P 1'
#
loop_
_entity.id
_entity.type
_entity.pdbx_description
1 polymer ?
#
loop_
_entity_poly.entity_id
_entity_poly.type
_entity_poly.pdbx_seq_one_letter_code
_entity_poly.pdbx_strand_id
1 'polypeptide(L)'
;EDGRAVPVFNDKHLSFRFDHAQEMVKLSEQLGFPFMAGSSLPVTFRLPSVELPYERPIRDALMVGVGSSDPMDFHALEALHSLIDRRQGGETGVEAVQMIEGDAVWRAGDDGAWSWELLEAALSRSNQLQGISRTEAKPQDLIRNGQLQALVKNPAAYTVWFRDGLKTTMLMLNGAVGDFTCAVRLRDPD
;
A
#
# COMPACT_ATOMS: atom_id res chain seq x y z
N GLU A 1 31.73 20.68 8.95
CA GLU A 1 33.05 21.22 9.13
C GLU A 1 33.21 22.56 8.41
N ASP A 2 32.51 22.80 7.31
CA ASP A 2 32.38 24.11 6.64
C ASP A 2 31.09 24.87 6.99
N GLY A 3 30.26 24.32 7.86
CA GLY A 3 29.00 24.91 8.32
C GLY A 3 27.89 24.93 7.27
N ARG A 4 28.03 24.18 6.18
CA ARG A 4 27.01 24.10 5.12
C ARG A 4 26.21 22.83 5.23
N ALA A 5 24.89 23.00 5.29
CA ALA A 5 23.94 21.91 5.19
C ALA A 5 23.53 21.72 3.72
N VAL A 6 23.39 20.49 3.26
CA VAL A 6 22.91 20.15 1.92
C VAL A 6 21.61 19.36 2.03
N PRO A 7 20.71 19.45 1.04
CA PRO A 7 19.54 18.60 0.99
C PRO A 7 19.93 17.12 0.99
N VAL A 8 19.21 16.32 1.76
CA VAL A 8 19.42 14.88 1.87
C VAL A 8 18.15 14.16 1.45
N PHE A 9 18.29 13.18 0.56
CA PHE A 9 17.25 12.21 0.26
C PHE A 9 17.68 10.84 0.78
N ASN A 10 16.88 10.25 1.66
CA ASN A 10 17.10 8.90 2.18
C ASN A 10 16.15 7.94 1.45
N ASP A 11 16.72 7.08 0.61
CA ASP A 11 15.93 6.08 -0.13
C ASP A 11 15.42 5.01 0.82
N LYS A 12 14.16 4.68 0.66
CA LYS A 12 13.28 3.77 1.41
C LYS A 12 13.72 3.44 2.84
N HIS A 13 12.75 3.49 3.70
CA HIS A 13 12.66 3.61 5.15
C HIS A 13 13.89 4.23 5.86
N LEU A 14 13.60 5.19 6.70
CA LEU A 14 14.60 5.95 7.45
C LEU A 14 15.51 5.04 8.27
N SER A 15 14.93 4.06 8.95
CA SER A 15 15.65 3.09 9.76
C SER A 15 14.73 1.90 10.08
N PHE A 16 15.34 0.75 10.37
CA PHE A 16 14.65 -0.40 10.94
C PHE A 16 14.22 -0.19 12.41
N ARG A 17 14.65 0.90 13.03
CA ARG A 17 14.28 1.30 14.39
C ARG A 17 13.62 2.67 14.37
N PHE A 18 12.46 2.77 15.03
CA PHE A 18 11.69 4.00 15.07
C PHE A 18 12.41 5.14 15.81
N ASP A 19 13.12 4.85 16.89
CA ASP A 19 13.91 5.84 17.63
C ASP A 19 15.04 6.46 16.78
N HIS A 20 15.72 5.65 15.97
CA HIS A 20 16.72 6.16 15.02
C HIS A 20 16.08 6.99 13.91
N ALA A 21 14.92 6.59 13.39
CA ALA A 21 14.18 7.38 12.41
C ALA A 21 13.82 8.77 12.98
N GLN A 22 13.32 8.81 14.22
CA GLN A 22 13.03 10.07 14.89
C GLN A 22 14.28 10.94 15.09
N GLU A 23 15.42 10.33 15.42
CA GLU A 23 16.69 11.05 15.58
C GLU A 23 17.13 11.70 14.27
N MET A 24 17.01 11.00 13.14
CA MET A 24 17.34 11.55 11.82
C MET A 24 16.50 12.78 11.48
N VAL A 25 15.20 12.73 11.73
CA VAL A 25 14.30 13.89 11.55
C VAL A 25 14.70 15.05 12.45
N LYS A 26 14.91 14.81 13.73
CA LYS A 26 15.35 15.84 14.68
C LYS A 26 16.67 16.49 14.29
N LEU A 27 17.62 15.69 13.80
CA LEU A 27 18.90 16.22 13.32
C LEU A 27 18.74 17.12 12.11
N SER A 28 17.85 16.79 11.18
CA SER A 28 17.57 17.64 10.02
C SER A 28 17.00 18.98 10.44
N GLU A 29 16.09 18.99 11.41
CA GLU A 29 15.50 20.20 11.98
C GLU A 29 16.54 21.06 12.72
N GLN A 30 17.36 20.42 13.58
CA GLN A 30 18.39 21.08 14.38
C GLN A 30 19.51 21.71 13.51
N LEU A 31 19.88 21.02 12.45
CA LEU A 31 20.96 21.45 11.56
C LEU A 31 20.45 22.26 10.35
N GLY A 32 19.14 22.39 10.21
CA GLY A 32 18.49 23.23 9.19
C GLY A 32 18.71 22.78 7.77
N PHE A 33 18.79 21.45 7.51
CA PHE A 33 18.87 20.94 6.14
C PHE A 33 17.57 20.30 5.67
N PRO A 34 17.19 20.50 4.38
CA PRO A 34 16.05 19.82 3.80
C PRO A 34 16.27 18.30 3.83
N PHE A 35 15.29 17.57 4.36
CA PHE A 35 15.34 16.12 4.49
C PHE A 35 14.10 15.49 3.89
N MET A 36 14.29 14.61 2.92
CA MET A 36 13.24 13.81 2.31
C MET A 36 13.59 12.34 2.48
N ALA A 37 12.58 11.53 2.74
CA ALA A 37 12.72 10.09 2.86
C ALA A 37 11.53 9.41 2.21
N GLY A 38 11.73 8.22 1.68
CA GLY A 38 10.68 7.43 1.05
C GLY A 38 11.22 6.54 -0.06
N SER A 39 10.30 5.91 -0.78
CA SER A 39 10.64 5.08 -1.93
C SER A 39 10.35 5.76 -3.26
N SER A 40 10.77 5.13 -4.35
CA SER A 40 10.49 5.61 -5.71
C SER A 40 9.02 5.39 -6.13
N LEU A 41 8.28 4.48 -5.50
CA LEU A 41 6.92 4.14 -5.93
C LEU A 41 5.93 5.31 -5.89
N PRO A 42 5.92 6.17 -4.87
CA PRO A 42 5.02 7.33 -4.83
C PRO A 42 5.19 8.29 -6.02
N VAL A 43 6.36 8.32 -6.62
CA VAL A 43 6.73 9.23 -7.72
C VAL A 43 6.82 8.57 -9.09
N THR A 44 6.49 7.28 -9.19
CA THR A 44 6.46 6.56 -10.47
C THR A 44 5.16 6.82 -11.24
N PHE A 45 5.17 6.50 -12.52
CA PHE A 45 3.96 6.53 -13.34
C PHE A 45 2.96 5.48 -12.87
N ARG A 46 1.69 5.89 -12.78
CA ARG A 46 0.56 5.01 -12.51
C ARG A 46 -0.10 4.56 -13.81
N LEU A 47 -0.51 3.31 -13.88
CA LEU A 47 -1.23 2.75 -15.00
C LEU A 47 -2.59 2.18 -14.53
N PRO A 48 -3.72 2.72 -14.99
CA PRO A 48 -3.84 3.94 -15.80
C PRO A 48 -3.39 5.19 -15.02
N SER A 49 -3.12 6.27 -15.76
CA SER A 49 -2.74 7.57 -15.15
C SER A 49 -3.98 8.20 -14.50
N VAL A 50 -4.35 7.69 -13.33
CA VAL A 50 -5.47 8.19 -12.52
C VAL A 50 -4.93 8.87 -11.30
N GLU A 51 -5.32 10.12 -11.12
CA GLU A 51 -5.06 10.88 -9.91
C GLU A 51 -6.35 11.04 -9.10
N LEU A 52 -6.29 10.68 -7.83
CA LEU A 52 -7.38 11.00 -6.92
C LEU A 52 -7.38 12.53 -6.70
N PRO A 53 -8.50 13.23 -6.92
CA PRO A 53 -8.61 14.62 -6.57
C PRO A 53 -8.34 14.82 -5.08
N TYR A 54 -7.72 15.93 -4.71
CA TYR A 54 -7.55 16.30 -3.32
C TYR A 54 -8.88 16.49 -2.61
N GLU A 55 -8.88 16.30 -1.30
CA GLU A 55 -10.04 16.52 -0.43
C GLU A 55 -11.25 15.62 -0.76
N ARG A 56 -11.05 14.50 -1.43
CA ARG A 56 -12.13 13.51 -1.60
C ARG A 56 -12.24 12.63 -0.37
N PRO A 57 -13.45 12.45 0.18
CA PRO A 57 -13.66 11.54 1.29
C PRO A 57 -13.47 10.09 0.81
N ILE A 58 -12.53 9.39 1.43
CA ILE A 58 -12.28 7.98 1.18
C ILE A 58 -13.03 7.16 2.23
N ARG A 59 -13.72 6.11 1.78
CA ARG A 59 -14.39 5.16 2.66
C ARG A 59 -13.45 4.06 3.12
N ASP A 60 -12.79 3.42 2.16
CA ASP A 60 -11.82 2.36 2.35
C ASP A 60 -10.87 2.25 1.14
N ALA A 61 -9.71 1.65 1.33
CA ALA A 61 -8.75 1.39 0.28
C ALA A 61 -8.06 0.04 0.50
N LEU A 62 -7.69 -0.60 -0.60
CA LEU A 62 -6.98 -1.86 -0.58
C LEU A 62 -5.82 -1.81 -1.58
N MET A 63 -4.63 -2.10 -1.09
CA MET A 63 -3.41 -2.27 -1.88
C MET A 63 -3.08 -3.75 -2.00
N VAL A 64 -2.70 -4.16 -3.19
CA VAL A 64 -2.10 -5.48 -3.47
C VAL A 64 -0.65 -5.28 -3.82
N GLY A 65 0.23 -6.02 -3.17
CA GLY A 65 1.67 -5.98 -3.43
C GLY A 65 2.27 -7.35 -3.67
N VAL A 66 3.43 -7.34 -4.30
CA VAL A 66 4.26 -8.52 -4.53
C VAL A 66 5.27 -8.69 -3.41
N GLY A 67 5.55 -9.92 -3.05
CA GLY A 67 6.60 -10.24 -2.10
C GLY A 67 6.11 -10.67 -0.72
N SER A 68 7.04 -10.84 0.18
CA SER A 68 6.85 -11.18 1.59
C SER A 68 8.10 -10.80 2.35
N SER A 69 8.57 -9.57 2.18
CA SER A 69 9.78 -9.06 2.83
C SER A 69 9.63 -7.57 3.11
N ASP A 70 10.23 -7.12 4.19
CA ASP A 70 10.17 -5.72 4.62
C ASP A 70 10.30 -4.68 3.48
N PRO A 71 11.25 -4.81 2.53
CA PRO A 71 11.34 -3.82 1.46
C PRO A 71 10.12 -3.75 0.55
N MET A 72 9.50 -4.90 0.25
CA MET A 72 8.32 -4.95 -0.64
C MET A 72 7.07 -4.50 0.09
N ASP A 73 6.93 -4.88 1.35
CA ASP A 73 5.84 -4.44 2.23
C ASP A 73 5.88 -2.92 2.40
N PHE A 74 7.09 -2.36 2.60
CA PHE A 74 7.29 -0.92 2.67
C PHE A 74 6.90 -0.21 1.36
N HIS A 75 7.27 -0.76 0.20
CA HIS A 75 6.88 -0.21 -1.09
C HIS A 75 5.37 -0.19 -1.28
N ALA A 76 4.68 -1.27 -0.92
CA ALA A 76 3.22 -1.33 -0.98
C ALA A 76 2.57 -0.27 -0.07
N LEU A 77 3.10 -0.11 1.14
CA LEU A 77 2.62 0.89 2.10
C LEU A 77 2.81 2.31 1.57
N GLU A 78 3.97 2.65 1.05
CA GLU A 78 4.27 3.96 0.46
C GLU A 78 3.38 4.26 -0.76
N ALA A 79 3.19 3.27 -1.63
CA ALA A 79 2.30 3.43 -2.77
C ALA A 79 0.84 3.69 -2.33
N LEU A 80 0.37 2.99 -1.29
CA LEU A 80 -0.95 3.21 -0.70
C LEU A 80 -1.06 4.63 -0.12
N HIS A 81 -0.10 5.06 0.70
CA HIS A 81 -0.07 6.39 1.30
C HIS A 81 -0.09 7.50 0.27
N SER A 82 0.64 7.36 -0.84
CA SER A 82 0.64 8.34 -1.93
C SER A 82 -0.74 8.62 -2.54
N LEU A 83 -1.69 7.71 -2.33
CA LEU A 83 -3.08 7.86 -2.76
C LEU A 83 -3.98 8.36 -1.63
N ILE A 84 -3.93 7.72 -0.48
CA ILE A 84 -4.88 7.99 0.61
C ILE A 84 -4.59 9.29 1.36
N ASP A 85 -3.35 9.77 1.36
CA ASP A 85 -2.98 11.03 2.04
C ASP A 85 -3.49 12.27 1.31
N ARG A 86 -4.05 12.09 0.11
CA ARG A 86 -4.78 13.14 -0.65
C ARG A 86 -6.24 13.28 -0.21
N ARG A 87 -6.72 12.44 0.71
CA ARG A 87 -8.11 12.46 1.17
C ARG A 87 -8.46 13.74 1.93
N GLN A 88 -9.74 13.92 2.15
CA GLN A 88 -10.26 15.00 2.97
C GLN A 88 -9.60 15.00 4.36
N GLY A 89 -9.02 16.13 4.73
CA GLY A 89 -8.27 16.28 5.97
C GLY A 89 -6.82 15.78 5.92
N GLY A 90 -6.39 15.17 4.81
CA GLY A 90 -5.01 14.73 4.62
C GLY A 90 -4.60 13.56 5.52
N GLU A 91 -3.32 13.50 5.83
CA GLU A 91 -2.76 12.53 6.76
C GLU A 91 -3.08 12.91 8.21
N THR A 92 -3.64 11.96 8.98
CA THR A 92 -4.15 12.22 10.35
C THR A 92 -3.43 11.44 11.44
N GLY A 93 -2.48 10.60 11.08
CA GLY A 93 -1.77 9.68 11.96
C GLY A 93 -2.44 8.31 12.09
N VAL A 94 -1.60 7.32 12.32
CA VAL A 94 -2.01 5.93 12.52
C VAL A 94 -2.45 5.75 13.96
N GLU A 95 -3.60 5.11 14.16
CA GLU A 95 -4.13 4.70 15.46
C GLU A 95 -3.70 3.28 15.83
N ALA A 96 -3.86 2.35 14.87
CA ALA A 96 -3.53 0.94 15.09
C ALA A 96 -3.09 0.26 13.79
N VAL A 97 -2.29 -0.79 13.94
CA VAL A 97 -1.89 -1.68 12.86
C VAL A 97 -2.07 -3.13 13.31
N GLN A 98 -2.58 -3.96 12.42
CA GLN A 98 -2.65 -5.40 12.62
C GLN A 98 -2.04 -6.11 11.41
N MET A 99 -1.27 -7.15 11.66
CA MET A 99 -0.80 -8.08 10.65
C MET A 99 -1.37 -9.47 10.91
N ILE A 100 -1.78 -10.15 9.84
CA ILE A 100 -2.17 -11.56 9.84
C ILE A 100 -1.54 -12.27 8.64
N GLU A 101 -1.31 -13.57 8.75
CA GLU A 101 -0.61 -14.35 7.73
C GLU A 101 -1.30 -15.70 7.45
N GLY A 102 -0.96 -16.28 6.31
CA GLY A 102 -1.44 -17.58 5.90
C GLY A 102 -2.96 -17.61 5.67
N ASP A 103 -3.59 -18.72 5.98
CA ASP A 103 -5.03 -18.92 5.78
C ASP A 103 -5.91 -17.93 6.56
N ALA A 104 -5.38 -17.31 7.60
CA ALA A 104 -6.10 -16.28 8.34
C ALA A 104 -6.43 -15.07 7.46
N VAL A 105 -5.61 -14.78 6.44
CA VAL A 105 -5.86 -13.71 5.49
C VAL A 105 -7.16 -13.93 4.75
N TRP A 106 -7.40 -15.14 4.26
CA TRP A 106 -8.60 -15.47 3.49
C TRP A 106 -9.84 -15.50 4.38
N ARG A 107 -9.74 -16.12 5.56
CA ARG A 107 -10.84 -16.09 6.54
C ARG A 107 -11.24 -14.67 6.92
N ALA A 108 -10.27 -13.78 7.12
CA ALA A 108 -10.54 -12.38 7.41
C ALA A 108 -11.31 -11.68 6.28
N GLY A 109 -11.05 -12.03 5.02
CA GLY A 109 -11.84 -11.56 3.88
C GLY A 109 -13.28 -12.09 3.91
N ASP A 110 -13.46 -13.38 4.19
CA ASP A 110 -14.77 -14.02 4.30
C ASP A 110 -15.59 -13.44 5.45
N ASP A 111 -14.92 -13.06 6.55
CA ASP A 111 -15.52 -12.41 7.72
C ASP A 111 -15.75 -10.88 7.50
N GLY A 112 -15.38 -10.34 6.32
CA GLY A 112 -15.58 -8.92 5.99
C GLY A 112 -14.56 -7.97 6.62
N ALA A 113 -13.44 -8.48 7.13
CA ALA A 113 -12.37 -7.63 7.66
C ALA A 113 -11.69 -6.80 6.57
N TRP A 114 -11.71 -7.29 5.34
CA TRP A 114 -11.33 -6.56 4.13
C TRP A 114 -12.27 -6.92 2.96
N SER A 115 -12.24 -6.14 1.87
CA SER A 115 -13.21 -6.25 0.78
C SER A 115 -12.70 -7.09 -0.38
N TRP A 116 -13.35 -8.21 -0.67
CA TRP A 116 -13.13 -9.01 -1.88
C TRP A 116 -13.38 -8.20 -3.16
N GLU A 117 -14.35 -7.29 -3.15
CA GLU A 117 -14.66 -6.41 -4.27
C GLU A 117 -13.51 -5.44 -4.58
N LEU A 118 -12.89 -4.86 -3.55
CA LEU A 118 -11.71 -4.02 -3.73
C LEU A 118 -10.51 -4.83 -4.19
N LEU A 119 -10.35 -6.07 -3.72
CA LEU A 119 -9.31 -6.97 -4.20
C LEU A 119 -9.50 -7.28 -5.68
N GLU A 120 -10.70 -7.62 -6.13
CA GLU A 120 -11.01 -7.87 -7.56
C GLU A 120 -10.71 -6.62 -8.40
N ALA A 121 -11.11 -5.44 -7.92
CA ALA A 121 -10.83 -4.18 -8.59
C ALA A 121 -9.33 -3.88 -8.70
N ALA A 122 -8.56 -4.10 -7.63
CA ALA A 122 -7.11 -3.92 -7.64
C ALA A 122 -6.44 -4.90 -8.60
N LEU A 123 -6.75 -6.20 -8.52
CA LEU A 123 -6.20 -7.23 -9.41
C LEU A 123 -6.52 -6.96 -10.89
N SER A 124 -7.66 -6.37 -11.19
CA SER A 124 -8.05 -6.01 -12.57
C SER A 124 -7.11 -4.98 -13.21
N ARG A 125 -6.26 -4.34 -12.43
CA ARG A 125 -5.28 -3.33 -12.88
C ARG A 125 -3.86 -3.86 -12.98
N SER A 126 -3.61 -5.07 -12.46
CA SER A 126 -2.30 -5.68 -12.58
C SER A 126 -1.98 -6.04 -14.03
N ASN A 127 -0.80 -5.63 -14.47
CA ASN A 127 -0.22 -6.05 -15.75
C ASN A 127 0.62 -7.33 -15.61
N GLN A 128 0.79 -7.83 -14.39
CA GLN A 128 1.67 -8.95 -14.05
C GLN A 128 0.93 -10.02 -13.23
N LEU A 129 -0.37 -10.17 -13.51
CA LEU A 129 -1.15 -11.29 -12.95
C LEU A 129 -0.58 -12.62 -13.38
N GLN A 130 -0.50 -13.56 -12.44
CA GLN A 130 -0.04 -14.92 -12.63
C GLN A 130 -1.24 -15.90 -12.68
N GLY A 131 -0.99 -17.10 -13.18
CA GLY A 131 -1.94 -18.21 -13.07
C GLY A 131 -3.07 -18.29 -14.08
N ILE A 132 -3.11 -17.38 -15.06
CA ILE A 132 -4.18 -17.35 -16.06
C ILE A 132 -3.70 -17.92 -17.36
N SER A 133 -4.53 -18.76 -17.97
CA SER A 133 -4.32 -19.19 -19.33
C SER A 133 -4.31 -17.99 -20.27
N ARG A 134 -3.20 -17.79 -20.97
CA ARG A 134 -3.09 -16.74 -22.00
C ARG A 134 -4.09 -16.93 -23.14
N THR A 135 -4.65 -18.11 -23.27
CA THR A 135 -5.65 -18.44 -24.31
C THR A 135 -7.06 -18.01 -23.93
N GLU A 136 -7.35 -17.83 -22.63
CA GLU A 136 -8.67 -17.41 -22.16
C GLU A 136 -8.81 -15.89 -22.05
N ALA A 137 -7.72 -15.15 -22.13
CA ALA A 137 -7.64 -13.69 -22.19
C ALA A 137 -8.45 -12.95 -21.10
N LYS A 138 -8.64 -13.56 -19.91
CA LYS A 138 -9.39 -12.98 -18.80
C LYS A 138 -8.53 -12.92 -17.53
N PRO A 139 -7.56 -12.01 -17.47
CA PRO A 139 -6.65 -11.91 -16.34
C PRO A 139 -7.32 -11.55 -15.00
N GLN A 140 -8.54 -11.07 -15.00
CA GLN A 140 -9.21 -10.53 -13.81
C GLN A 140 -9.95 -11.58 -12.97
N ASP A 141 -10.08 -12.80 -13.46
CA ASP A 141 -10.98 -13.79 -12.87
C ASP A 141 -10.32 -14.72 -11.84
N LEU A 142 -9.13 -14.37 -11.34
CA LEU A 142 -8.43 -15.21 -10.34
C LEU A 142 -9.29 -15.55 -9.13
N ILE A 143 -10.08 -14.59 -8.65
CA ILE A 143 -10.98 -14.79 -7.52
C ILE A 143 -12.12 -15.74 -7.89
N ARG A 144 -12.75 -15.52 -9.04
CA ARG A 144 -13.94 -16.26 -9.48
C ARG A 144 -13.65 -17.69 -9.88
N ASN A 145 -12.45 -17.95 -10.40
CA ASN A 145 -12.04 -19.30 -10.79
C ASN A 145 -11.35 -20.08 -9.65
N GLY A 146 -11.20 -19.48 -8.46
CA GLY A 146 -10.61 -20.12 -7.30
C GLY A 146 -9.10 -20.30 -7.36
N GLN A 147 -8.42 -19.75 -8.34
CA GLN A 147 -6.97 -19.92 -8.48
C GLN A 147 -6.15 -19.07 -7.50
N LEU A 148 -6.69 -17.93 -7.04
CA LEU A 148 -5.93 -16.98 -6.25
C LEU A 148 -5.29 -17.62 -5.02
N GLN A 149 -6.09 -18.33 -4.23
CA GLN A 149 -5.60 -18.99 -2.99
C GLN A 149 -4.58 -20.09 -3.27
N ALA A 150 -4.70 -20.77 -4.42
CA ALA A 150 -3.75 -21.82 -4.81
C ALA A 150 -2.41 -21.25 -5.30
N LEU A 151 -2.42 -20.04 -5.88
CA LEU A 151 -1.22 -19.38 -6.39
C LEU A 151 -0.41 -18.70 -5.30
N VAL A 152 -1.10 -18.09 -4.33
CA VAL A 152 -0.45 -17.29 -3.30
C VAL A 152 0.15 -18.18 -2.23
N LYS A 153 1.46 -18.06 -2.09
CA LYS A 153 2.22 -18.71 -1.02
C LYS A 153 2.46 -17.71 0.10
N ASN A 154 2.12 -18.08 1.32
CA ASN A 154 2.33 -17.26 2.51
C ASN A 154 1.73 -15.85 2.36
N PRO A 155 0.41 -15.71 2.15
CA PRO A 155 -0.20 -14.40 2.08
C PRO A 155 -0.03 -13.67 3.41
N ALA A 156 0.15 -12.34 3.34
CA ALA A 156 0.11 -11.48 4.50
C ALA A 156 -0.90 -10.35 4.27
N ALA A 157 -1.58 -9.94 5.31
CA ALA A 157 -2.48 -8.80 5.29
C ALA A 157 -2.14 -7.85 6.44
N TYR A 158 -1.99 -6.59 6.10
CA TYR A 158 -1.84 -5.49 7.04
C TYR A 158 -3.10 -4.65 7.02
N THR A 159 -3.70 -4.43 8.18
CA THR A 159 -4.79 -3.47 8.35
C THR A 159 -4.26 -2.28 9.11
N VAL A 160 -4.49 -1.09 8.57
CA VAL A 160 -4.10 0.18 9.18
C VAL A 160 -5.36 0.98 9.48
N TRP A 161 -5.52 1.39 10.73
CA TRP A 161 -6.56 2.30 11.19
C TRP A 161 -5.96 3.67 11.41
N PHE A 162 -6.58 4.67 10.82
CA PHE A 162 -6.17 6.07 10.96
C PHE A 162 -7.09 6.79 11.95
N ARG A 163 -6.58 7.86 12.54
CA ARG A 163 -7.32 8.63 13.58
C ARG A 163 -8.60 9.29 13.07
N ASP A 164 -8.73 9.52 11.77
CA ASP A 164 -9.95 10.02 11.13
C ASP A 164 -11.00 8.94 10.85
N GLY A 165 -10.72 7.71 11.27
CA GLY A 165 -11.59 6.55 11.07
C GLY A 165 -11.43 5.87 9.71
N LEU A 166 -10.51 6.31 8.86
CA LEU A 166 -10.16 5.56 7.65
C LEU A 166 -9.53 4.22 8.03
N LYS A 167 -10.01 3.16 7.39
CA LYS A 167 -9.40 1.82 7.46
C LYS A 167 -8.88 1.44 6.10
N THR A 168 -7.63 0.99 6.03
CA THR A 168 -7.03 0.48 4.81
C THR A 168 -6.50 -0.93 5.00
N THR A 169 -6.40 -1.66 3.91
CA THR A 169 -5.82 -3.00 3.90
C THR A 169 -4.73 -3.09 2.85
N MET A 170 -3.64 -3.73 3.19
CA MET A 170 -2.57 -4.09 2.28
C MET A 170 -2.44 -5.60 2.25
N LEU A 171 -2.59 -6.21 1.08
CA LEU A 171 -2.47 -7.65 0.86
C LEU A 171 -1.20 -7.94 0.08
N MET A 172 -0.27 -8.68 0.69
CA MET A 172 0.93 -9.17 0.04
C MET A 172 0.66 -10.56 -0.53
N LEU A 173 0.50 -10.62 -1.87
CA LEU A 173 0.02 -11.79 -2.58
C LEU A 173 1.11 -12.39 -3.49
N ASN A 174 2.20 -12.83 -2.87
CA ASN A 174 3.33 -13.44 -3.57
C ASN A 174 2.90 -14.67 -4.37
N GLY A 175 3.18 -14.65 -5.67
CA GLY A 175 2.79 -15.70 -6.62
C GLY A 175 1.53 -15.36 -7.44
N ALA A 176 0.72 -14.38 -7.03
CA ALA A 176 -0.43 -13.92 -7.82
C ALA A 176 -0.15 -12.69 -8.67
N VAL A 177 0.67 -11.77 -8.19
CA VAL A 177 1.04 -10.54 -8.87
C VAL A 177 2.55 -10.33 -8.87
N GLY A 178 3.04 -9.54 -9.83
CA GLY A 178 4.43 -9.09 -9.89
C GLY A 178 4.58 -7.57 -9.78
N ASP A 179 3.52 -6.88 -9.41
CA ASP A 179 3.42 -5.42 -9.34
C ASP A 179 2.67 -4.96 -8.09
N PHE A 180 2.41 -3.64 -8.02
CA PHE A 180 1.63 -3.02 -6.94
C PHE A 180 0.39 -2.40 -7.53
N THR A 181 -0.79 -2.80 -7.05
CA THR A 181 -2.08 -2.29 -7.54
C THR A 181 -2.97 -1.89 -6.39
N CYS A 182 -3.80 -0.88 -6.61
CA CYS A 182 -4.65 -0.32 -5.57
C CYS A 182 -6.07 -0.09 -6.07
N ALA A 183 -7.02 -0.30 -5.19
CA ALA A 183 -8.41 0.11 -5.36
C ALA A 183 -8.84 0.99 -4.18
N VAL A 184 -9.57 2.05 -4.48
CA VAL A 184 -10.07 3.01 -3.50
C VAL A 184 -11.57 3.15 -3.68
N ARG A 185 -12.32 3.08 -2.59
CA ARG A 185 -13.74 3.38 -2.56
C ARG A 185 -13.93 4.76 -1.95
N LEU A 186 -14.52 5.66 -2.71
CA LEU A 186 -14.91 6.97 -2.22
C LEU A 186 -16.21 6.87 -1.40
N ARG A 187 -16.42 7.80 -0.48
CA ARG A 187 -17.75 8.01 0.09
C ARG A 187 -18.59 8.74 -0.93
N ASP A 188 -19.83 8.29 -1.09
CA ASP A 188 -20.79 9.05 -1.86
C ASP A 188 -21.00 10.41 -1.18
N PRO A 189 -21.14 11.50 -1.94
CA PRO A 189 -21.57 12.76 -1.36
C PRO A 189 -22.99 12.57 -0.78
N ASP A 190 -23.19 13.03 0.46
CA ASP A 190 -24.50 13.08 1.10
C ASP A 190 -25.48 13.96 0.32
#